data_508118666860c6a07e2b07b30e648ce3
#
_entry.id   508118666860c6a07e2b07b30e648ce3
#
_cell.length_a   1.000
_cell.length_b   1.000
_cell.length_c   1.000
_cell.angle_alpha   90.00
_cell.angle_beta   90.00
_cell.angle_gamma   90.00
#
_symmetry.space_group_name_H-M   'P 1'
#
loop_
_entity.id
_entity.type
_entity.pdbx_description
1 polymer ?
#
loop_
_entity_poly.entity_id
_entity_poly.type
_entity_poly.pdbx_seq_one_letter_code
_entity_poly.pdbx_strand_id
1 'polypeptide(L)'
;MSLREVRLSTTPTQEAINDLRLGDIVYLDGLMYTAREGVYMRALEQSANIPMDLPQDSAANFHCSPAARINADGSFDMGAVTATASFRFAKWLPEWMEKTGAKIIVGKGGMTSKDYKEFFVPNGAVYLSTVGYGTGALLG
;
A
#
# COMPACT_ATOMS: atom_id res chain seq x y z
N MET A 1 13.07 -25.71 -2.48
CA MET A 1 11.76 -25.46 -1.85
C MET A 1 11.05 -24.32 -2.61
N SER A 2 9.87 -24.59 -3.13
CA SER A 2 9.10 -23.55 -3.81
C SER A 2 8.35 -22.71 -2.80
N LEU A 3 8.26 -21.40 -3.07
CA LEU A 3 7.47 -20.48 -2.26
C LEU A 3 6.00 -20.61 -2.66
N ARG A 4 5.11 -20.44 -1.67
CA ARG A 4 3.68 -20.44 -1.93
C ARG A 4 3.29 -19.14 -2.66
N GLU A 5 2.55 -19.29 -3.75
CA GLU A 5 2.03 -18.18 -4.52
C GLU A 5 0.54 -18.01 -4.22
N VAL A 6 0.13 -16.78 -3.96
CA VAL A 6 -1.25 -16.43 -3.59
C VAL A 6 -1.71 -15.24 -4.42
N ARG A 7 -2.90 -15.34 -5.02
CA ARG A 7 -3.56 -14.18 -5.61
C ARG A 7 -4.46 -13.53 -4.57
N LEU A 8 -4.39 -12.20 -4.48
CA LEU A 8 -5.15 -11.42 -3.52
C LEU A 8 -5.78 -10.23 -4.22
N SER A 9 -7.09 -10.04 -4.02
CA SER A 9 -7.78 -8.85 -4.50
C SER A 9 -7.35 -7.61 -3.70
N THR A 10 -7.31 -6.46 -4.34
CA THR A 10 -7.12 -5.18 -3.63
C THR A 10 -8.35 -4.74 -2.83
N THR A 11 -9.46 -5.48 -2.97
CA THR A 11 -10.64 -5.38 -2.10
C THR A 11 -10.88 -6.75 -1.43
N PRO A 12 -9.95 -7.21 -0.58
CA PRO A 12 -9.95 -8.58 -0.08
C PRO A 12 -10.99 -8.80 1.02
N THR A 13 -11.38 -10.07 1.20
CA THR A 13 -12.06 -10.48 2.42
C THR A 13 -11.04 -10.58 3.56
N GLN A 14 -11.52 -10.48 4.79
CA GLN A 14 -10.65 -10.67 5.95
C GLN A 14 -10.08 -12.10 6.01
N GLU A 15 -10.87 -13.08 5.57
CA GLU A 15 -10.42 -14.48 5.49
C GLU A 15 -9.23 -14.65 4.54
N ALA A 16 -9.27 -13.98 3.38
CA ALA A 16 -8.18 -14.04 2.41
C ALA A 16 -6.88 -13.44 2.99
N ILE A 17 -6.97 -12.35 3.74
CA ILE A 17 -5.83 -11.76 4.44
C ILE A 17 -5.31 -12.70 5.52
N ASN A 18 -6.20 -13.26 6.33
CA ASN A 18 -5.83 -14.14 7.43
C ASN A 18 -5.17 -15.45 6.96
N ASP A 19 -5.44 -15.87 5.73
CA ASP A 19 -4.82 -17.05 5.13
C ASP A 19 -3.38 -16.85 4.67
N LEU A 20 -2.94 -15.60 4.55
CA LEU A 20 -1.57 -15.27 4.16
C LEU A 20 -0.56 -15.71 5.23
N ARG A 21 0.61 -16.15 4.76
CA ARG A 21 1.71 -16.62 5.59
C ARG A 21 2.99 -15.89 5.26
N LEU A 22 3.84 -15.75 6.25
CA LEU A 22 5.17 -15.19 6.04
C LEU A 22 5.91 -15.98 4.95
N GLY A 23 6.49 -15.27 4.00
CA GLY A 23 7.20 -15.88 2.87
C GLY A 23 6.34 -16.12 1.63
N ASP A 24 5.01 -15.92 1.70
CA ASP A 24 4.16 -16.02 0.50
C ASP A 24 4.57 -14.99 -0.56
N ILE A 25 4.49 -15.40 -1.82
CA ILE A 25 4.54 -14.48 -2.96
C ILE A 25 3.11 -14.10 -3.28
N VAL A 26 2.79 -12.82 -3.16
CA VAL A 26 1.43 -12.32 -3.35
C VAL A 26 1.33 -11.55 -4.66
N TYR A 27 0.37 -11.95 -5.49
CA TYR A 27 -0.04 -11.23 -6.69
C TYR A 27 -1.29 -10.43 -6.38
N LEU A 28 -1.19 -9.11 -6.41
CA LEU A 28 -2.33 -8.22 -6.16
C LEU A 28 -3.07 -7.96 -7.46
N ASP A 29 -4.37 -8.23 -7.46
CA ASP A 29 -5.27 -7.99 -8.59
C ASP A 29 -6.28 -6.90 -8.22
N GLY A 30 -6.35 -5.84 -9.02
CA GLY A 30 -7.30 -4.76 -8.86
C GLY A 30 -6.65 -3.39 -8.81
N LEU A 31 -7.43 -2.40 -8.44
CA LEU A 31 -6.97 -1.03 -8.30
C LEU A 31 -6.14 -0.88 -7.03
N MET A 32 -4.97 -0.26 -7.15
CA MET A 32 -4.11 0.07 -6.02
C MET A 32 -3.82 1.57 -6.07
N TYR A 33 -3.88 2.25 -4.94
CA TYR A 33 -3.57 3.67 -4.88
C TYR A 33 -2.21 3.92 -4.22
N THR A 34 -1.61 5.05 -4.55
CA THR A 34 -0.34 5.46 -3.93
C THR A 34 -0.60 6.52 -2.88
N ALA A 35 0.02 6.37 -1.72
CA ALA A 35 0.00 7.38 -0.67
C ALA A 35 1.29 7.32 0.12
N ARG A 36 1.83 8.49 0.40
CA ARG A 36 2.99 8.68 1.26
C ARG A 36 2.74 9.90 2.15
N GLU A 37 3.81 10.41 2.73
CA GLU A 37 3.82 11.55 3.63
C GLU A 37 2.90 12.69 3.19
N GLY A 38 3.03 13.15 1.94
CA GLY A 38 2.22 14.28 1.45
C GLY A 38 0.71 14.01 1.48
N VAL A 39 0.30 12.79 1.14
CA VAL A 39 -1.11 12.39 1.20
C VAL A 39 -1.58 12.29 2.65
N TYR A 40 -0.79 11.67 3.50
CA TYR A 40 -1.13 11.50 4.92
C TYR A 40 -1.27 12.85 5.63
N MET A 41 -0.33 13.76 5.40
CA MET A 41 -0.38 15.10 5.97
C MET A 41 -1.64 15.85 5.51
N ARG A 42 -1.96 15.82 4.23
CA ARG A 42 -3.14 16.50 3.70
C ARG A 42 -4.44 15.90 4.21
N ALA A 43 -4.55 14.58 4.17
CA ALA A 43 -5.79 13.89 4.55
C ALA A 43 -6.00 13.87 6.07
N LEU A 44 -4.95 13.67 6.86
CA LEU A 44 -5.05 13.46 8.30
C LEU A 44 -4.82 14.73 9.10
N GLU A 45 -3.83 15.54 8.76
CA GLU A 45 -3.50 16.76 9.50
C GLU A 45 -4.25 17.99 8.98
N GLN A 46 -4.54 18.04 7.68
CA GLN A 46 -5.22 19.18 7.04
C GLN A 46 -6.66 18.85 6.61
N SER A 47 -7.15 17.66 6.90
CA SER A 47 -8.52 17.21 6.60
C SER A 47 -8.94 17.36 5.13
N ALA A 48 -7.99 17.21 4.20
CA ALA A 48 -8.30 17.24 2.77
C ALA A 48 -9.14 16.04 2.34
N ASN A 49 -9.99 16.23 1.35
CA ASN A 49 -10.82 15.16 0.81
C ASN A 49 -9.97 14.12 0.08
N ILE A 50 -10.33 12.85 0.26
CA ILE A 50 -9.74 11.73 -0.47
C ILE A 50 -10.57 11.54 -1.76
N PRO A 51 -9.94 11.60 -2.96
CA PRO A 51 -10.67 11.55 -4.24
C PRO A 51 -11.11 10.15 -4.66
N MET A 52 -11.22 9.23 -3.73
CA MET A 52 -11.62 7.83 -3.95
C MET A 52 -12.61 7.41 -2.89
N ASP A 53 -13.45 6.44 -3.23
CA ASP A 53 -14.36 5.82 -2.27
C ASP A 53 -13.66 4.64 -1.60
N LEU A 54 -12.94 4.89 -0.53
CA LEU A 54 -12.20 3.87 0.22
C LEU A 54 -13.04 3.34 1.38
N PRO A 55 -13.05 2.03 1.64
CA PRO A 55 -12.25 0.99 0.96
C PRO A 55 -12.92 0.32 -0.24
N GLN A 56 -14.09 0.83 -0.72
CA GLN A 56 -14.83 0.21 -1.82
C GLN A 56 -14.00 0.10 -3.09
N ASP A 57 -13.26 1.15 -3.45
CA ASP A 57 -12.41 1.13 -4.65
C ASP A 57 -11.15 0.31 -4.44
N SER A 58 -10.53 0.43 -3.27
CA SER A 58 -9.31 -0.31 -2.93
C SER A 58 -9.01 -0.24 -1.44
N ALA A 59 -8.52 -1.33 -0.89
CA ALA A 59 -7.92 -1.39 0.44
C ALA A 59 -6.39 -1.52 0.38
N ALA A 60 -5.79 -1.36 -0.79
CA ALA A 60 -4.35 -1.53 -1.02
C ALA A 60 -3.67 -0.19 -1.25
N ASN A 61 -2.83 0.21 -0.29
CA ASN A 61 -2.04 1.42 -0.34
C ASN A 61 -0.58 1.07 -0.63
N PHE A 62 -0.04 1.62 -1.70
CA PHE A 62 1.36 1.47 -2.06
C PHE A 62 2.14 2.71 -1.63
N HIS A 63 3.13 2.51 -0.77
CA HIS A 63 4.07 3.57 -0.37
C HIS A 63 4.99 3.88 -1.54
N CYS A 64 4.53 4.72 -2.42
CA CYS A 64 5.19 5.08 -3.67
C CYS A 64 4.79 6.50 -4.08
N SER A 65 5.72 7.17 -4.74
CA SER A 65 5.43 8.38 -5.50
C SER A 65 5.95 8.13 -6.92
N PRO A 66 5.08 7.69 -7.83
CA PRO A 66 5.52 7.39 -9.18
C PRO A 66 6.02 8.65 -9.87
N ALA A 67 7.05 8.50 -10.69
CA ALA A 67 7.44 9.55 -11.60
C ALA A 67 6.36 9.64 -12.69
N ALA A 68 5.83 10.84 -12.92
CA ALA A 68 4.80 11.05 -13.92
C ALA A 68 5.04 12.35 -14.67
N ARG A 69 4.77 12.33 -15.96
CA ARG A 69 4.77 13.50 -16.82
C ARG A 69 3.32 13.81 -17.18
N ILE A 70 2.93 15.07 -17.06
CA ILE A 70 1.60 15.52 -17.45
C ILE A 70 1.66 15.96 -18.92
N ASN A 71 0.80 15.38 -19.75
CA ASN A 71 0.67 15.71 -21.14
C ASN A 71 -0.27 16.92 -21.34
N ALA A 72 -0.24 17.51 -22.54
CA ALA A 72 -1.05 18.68 -22.86
C ALA A 72 -2.57 18.43 -22.74
N ASP A 73 -3.02 17.18 -22.94
CA ASP A 73 -4.42 16.77 -22.80
C ASP A 73 -4.84 16.43 -21.36
N GLY A 74 -3.92 16.56 -20.39
CA GLY A 74 -4.17 16.23 -18.99
C GLY A 74 -3.93 14.77 -18.63
N SER A 75 -3.57 13.93 -19.59
CA SER A 75 -3.17 12.54 -19.32
C SER A 75 -1.77 12.47 -18.71
N PHE A 76 -1.42 11.30 -18.19
CA PHE A 76 -0.13 11.06 -17.56
C PHE A 76 0.65 9.97 -18.27
N ASP A 77 1.92 10.24 -18.51
CA ASP A 77 2.87 9.20 -18.88
C ASP A 77 3.61 8.77 -17.60
N MET A 78 3.49 7.50 -17.27
CA MET A 78 4.10 6.95 -16.07
C MET A 78 5.53 6.52 -16.34
N GLY A 79 6.45 6.99 -15.49
CA GLY A 79 7.83 6.53 -15.47
C GLY A 79 8.06 5.49 -14.36
N ALA A 80 9.16 5.62 -13.66
CA ALA A 80 9.51 4.68 -12.60
C ALA A 80 8.49 4.66 -11.47
N VAL A 81 8.10 3.46 -11.05
CA VAL A 81 7.23 3.20 -9.90
C VAL A 81 8.06 2.45 -8.86
N THR A 82 8.63 3.19 -7.91
CA THR A 82 9.59 2.65 -6.95
C THR A 82 9.03 2.72 -5.53
N ALA A 83 9.04 1.59 -4.83
CA ALA A 83 8.60 1.52 -3.45
C ALA A 83 9.45 2.41 -2.54
N THR A 84 8.79 3.04 -1.57
CA THR A 84 9.41 3.87 -0.55
C THR A 84 9.46 3.11 0.78
N ALA A 85 10.49 3.34 1.58
CA ALA A 85 10.60 2.73 2.91
C ALA A 85 9.43 3.16 3.79
N SER A 86 8.73 2.17 4.35
CA SER A 86 7.45 2.38 5.03
C SER A 86 7.58 2.82 6.49
N PHE A 87 8.65 2.48 7.17
CA PHE A 87 8.81 2.75 8.61
C PHE A 87 8.67 4.23 8.95
N ARG A 88 8.98 5.14 8.02
CA ARG A 88 8.85 6.58 8.20
C ARG A 88 7.41 7.05 8.36
N PHE A 89 6.46 6.25 7.94
CA PHE A 89 5.03 6.60 7.92
C PHE A 89 4.25 5.96 9.08
N ALA A 90 4.93 5.27 9.98
CA ALA A 90 4.30 4.55 11.10
C ALA A 90 3.36 5.44 11.93
N LYS A 91 3.71 6.70 12.14
CA LYS A 91 2.90 7.62 12.95
C LYS A 91 1.53 7.94 12.34
N TRP A 92 1.38 7.84 11.02
CA TRP A 92 0.11 8.13 10.33
C TRP A 92 -0.73 6.87 10.06
N LEU A 93 -0.11 5.70 10.01
CA LEU A 93 -0.79 4.48 9.56
C LEU A 93 -1.97 4.05 10.42
N PRO A 94 -1.92 4.11 11.76
CA PRO A 94 -3.08 3.75 12.56
C PRO A 94 -4.32 4.56 12.21
N GLU A 95 -4.20 5.87 12.13
CA GLU A 95 -5.30 6.78 11.78
C GLU A 95 -5.71 6.60 10.31
N TRP A 96 -4.75 6.38 9.41
CA TRP A 96 -5.01 6.11 8.00
C TRP A 96 -5.84 4.84 7.81
N MET A 97 -5.46 3.74 8.49
CA MET A 97 -6.21 2.48 8.44
C MET A 97 -7.63 2.64 8.97
N GLU A 98 -7.80 3.39 10.05
CA GLU A 98 -9.13 3.67 10.62
C GLU A 98 -9.97 4.50 9.66
N LYS A 99 -9.42 5.55 9.09
CA LYS A 99 -10.13 6.47 8.21
C LYS A 99 -10.49 5.86 6.86
N THR A 100 -9.60 5.07 6.28
CA THR A 100 -9.74 4.58 4.89
C THR A 100 -10.11 3.10 4.79
N GLY A 101 -10.02 2.35 5.88
CA GLY A 101 -10.19 0.91 5.83
C GLY A 101 -9.07 0.18 5.11
N ALA A 102 -7.89 0.79 4.97
CA ALA A 102 -6.74 0.15 4.33
C ALA A 102 -6.36 -1.15 5.05
N LYS A 103 -6.20 -2.23 4.28
CA LYS A 103 -5.85 -3.57 4.80
C LYS A 103 -4.55 -4.09 4.25
N ILE A 104 -4.08 -3.53 3.15
CA ILE A 104 -2.86 -3.97 2.47
C ILE A 104 -1.95 -2.75 2.34
N ILE A 105 -0.80 -2.81 2.99
CA ILE A 105 0.23 -1.78 2.86
C ILE A 105 1.40 -2.39 2.10
N VAL A 106 1.74 -1.81 0.97
CA VAL A 106 2.85 -2.25 0.13
C VAL A 106 3.99 -1.23 0.20
N GLY A 107 5.19 -1.69 0.43
CA GLY A 107 6.36 -0.82 0.51
C GLY A 107 7.66 -1.60 0.49
N LYS A 108 8.68 -1.05 1.10
CA LYS A 108 9.96 -1.74 1.28
C LYS A 108 10.49 -1.56 2.70
N GLY A 109 11.35 -2.47 3.12
CA GLY A 109 12.02 -2.39 4.42
C GLY A 109 11.17 -2.85 5.61
N GLY A 110 9.87 -3.08 5.41
CA GLY A 110 8.98 -3.51 6.48
C GLY A 110 8.71 -2.44 7.54
N MET A 111 8.12 -2.88 8.64
CA MET A 111 7.81 -2.09 9.81
C MET A 111 8.45 -2.75 11.04
N THR A 112 8.36 -2.11 12.20
CA THR A 112 8.87 -2.72 13.44
C THR A 112 7.90 -3.78 13.95
N SER A 113 8.40 -4.72 14.78
CA SER A 113 7.54 -5.71 15.44
C SER A 113 6.44 -5.05 16.27
N LYS A 114 6.75 -3.92 16.89
CA LYS A 114 5.80 -3.11 17.65
C LYS A 114 4.65 -2.64 16.75
N ASP A 115 4.97 -2.10 15.57
CA ASP A 115 3.96 -1.62 14.62
C ASP A 115 3.01 -2.73 14.18
N TYR A 116 3.54 -3.91 13.87
CA TYR A 116 2.71 -5.05 13.50
C TYR A 116 1.76 -5.46 14.62
N LYS A 117 2.24 -5.50 15.85
CA LYS A 117 1.43 -5.91 17.03
C LYS A 117 0.40 -4.86 17.43
N GLU A 118 0.75 -3.58 17.34
CA GLU A 118 -0.10 -2.50 17.84
C GLU A 118 -1.18 -2.07 16.87
N PHE A 119 -0.93 -2.13 15.55
CA PHE A 119 -1.95 -1.67 14.61
C PHE A 119 -2.18 -2.55 13.38
N PHE A 120 -1.20 -3.26 12.86
CA PHE A 120 -1.49 -4.18 11.73
C PHE A 120 -2.39 -5.33 12.16
N VAL A 121 -2.01 -6.08 13.17
CA VAL A 121 -2.80 -7.21 13.67
C VAL A 121 -4.18 -6.78 14.16
N PRO A 122 -4.31 -5.76 15.03
CA PRO A 122 -5.63 -5.33 15.50
C PRO A 122 -6.57 -4.86 14.39
N ASN A 123 -6.04 -4.27 13.33
CA ASN A 123 -6.84 -3.83 12.18
C ASN A 123 -7.05 -4.92 11.11
N GLY A 124 -6.51 -6.11 11.32
CA GLY A 124 -6.57 -7.18 10.33
C GLY A 124 -5.85 -6.86 9.03
N ALA A 125 -4.79 -6.06 9.10
CA ALA A 125 -4.03 -5.59 7.95
C ALA A 125 -2.76 -6.42 7.74
N VAL A 126 -2.21 -6.37 6.53
CA VAL A 126 -0.99 -7.06 6.15
C VAL A 126 -0.03 -6.10 5.48
N TYR A 127 1.26 -6.34 5.68
CA TYR A 127 2.34 -5.64 5.00
C TYR A 127 2.95 -6.52 3.93
N LEU A 128 3.07 -5.99 2.72
CA LEU A 128 3.71 -6.65 1.60
C LEU A 128 4.94 -5.85 1.17
N SER A 129 6.06 -6.53 1.06
CA SER A 129 7.29 -5.92 0.55
C SER A 129 7.41 -6.19 -0.95
N THR A 130 7.84 -5.20 -1.70
CA THR A 130 8.11 -5.40 -3.13
C THR A 130 9.27 -6.37 -3.33
N VAL A 131 9.15 -7.22 -4.34
CA VAL A 131 10.20 -8.18 -4.70
C VAL A 131 11.31 -7.44 -5.43
N GLY A 132 12.51 -7.45 -4.86
CA GLY A 132 13.67 -6.81 -5.47
C GLY A 132 13.59 -5.28 -5.46
N TYR A 133 14.28 -4.66 -4.56
CA TYR A 133 14.37 -3.19 -4.52
C TYR A 133 15.09 -2.70 -5.78
N GLY A 134 14.60 -1.60 -6.34
CA GLY A 134 15.17 -1.03 -7.56
C GLY A 134 14.51 -1.51 -8.85
N THR A 135 13.50 -2.36 -8.78
CA THR A 135 12.76 -2.84 -9.95
C THR A 135 11.71 -1.84 -10.46
N GLY A 136 11.61 -0.66 -9.85
CA GLY A 136 10.58 0.32 -10.16
C GLY A 136 10.56 0.76 -11.62
N ALA A 137 11.71 0.80 -12.28
CA ALA A 137 11.79 1.12 -13.72
C ALA A 137 11.10 0.06 -14.60
N LEU A 138 11.01 -1.18 -14.13
CA LEU A 138 10.32 -2.26 -14.84
C LEU A 138 8.80 -2.24 -14.59
N LEU A 139 8.37 -1.61 -13.49
CA LEU A 139 6.95 -1.49 -13.12
C LEU A 139 6.27 -0.29 -13.79
N GLY A 140 7.10 0.69 -14.19
CA GLY A 140 6.64 1.94 -14.81
C GLY A 140 6.21 1.89 -16.27
#